data_6641157f6d4e3a988a1284c170347e11
#
_entry.id   6641157f6d4e3a988a1284c170347e11
#
_cell.length_a   1.000
_cell.length_b   1.000
_cell.length_c   1.000
_cell.angle_alpha   90.00
_cell.angle_beta   90.00
_cell.angle_gamma   90.00
#
_symmetry.space_group_name_H-M   'P 1'
#
loop_
_entity.id
_entity.type
_entity.pdbx_description
1 polymer ?
#
loop_
_entity_poly.entity_id
_entity_poly.type
_entity_poly.pdbx_seq_one_letter_code
_entity_poly.pdbx_strand_id
1 'polypeptide(L)'
;MSGLPAPGATGEQISVGVLALQGDFEAHGQVLRRLGARVREVRVPADLEGLDGLVLPGGESTTMTLGIEREALAEPLRSFHASGKPIFGTCAGLIMLDREHLGIVDIRAERNAFGRQVRSFEVPIELGLEGGPVGAIFIRAPWIADHGPGVEILAEVDGHAVAAREGSVLVVAFHPELGGDDRVHALFLQSVRDARLAAA
;
A
#
# COMPACT_ATOMS: atom_id res chain seq x y z
N MET A 1 22.70 -28.46 2.65
CA MET A 1 22.98 -27.27 3.48
C MET A 1 23.37 -26.14 2.52
N SER A 2 22.39 -25.35 2.12
CA SER A 2 22.65 -24.15 1.31
C SER A 2 22.16 -22.97 2.15
N GLY A 3 23.13 -22.24 2.69
CA GLY A 3 22.89 -21.08 3.51
C GLY A 3 22.27 -19.95 2.70
N LEU A 4 21.29 -19.28 3.30
CA LEU A 4 20.77 -18.00 2.86
C LEU A 4 21.95 -17.03 2.68
N PRO A 5 22.00 -16.23 1.60
CA PRO A 5 23.02 -15.21 1.48
C PRO A 5 22.86 -14.19 2.61
N ALA A 6 23.95 -13.90 3.30
CA ALA A 6 24.04 -12.86 4.30
C ALA A 6 23.62 -11.50 3.73
N PRO A 7 23.08 -10.58 4.54
CA PRO A 7 22.79 -9.20 4.13
C PRO A 7 24.13 -8.48 3.99
N GLY A 8 24.64 -8.48 2.77
CA GLY A 8 25.92 -7.89 2.43
C GLY A 8 25.89 -7.31 1.06
N ALA A 9 25.42 -6.08 0.93
CA ALA A 9 25.85 -5.15 -0.09
C ALA A 9 25.60 -3.74 0.46
N THR A 10 26.60 -2.92 0.43
CA THR A 10 26.66 -1.48 0.73
C THR A 10 25.75 -0.66 -0.20
N GLY A 11 24.48 -0.97 -0.20
CA GLY A 11 23.39 -0.17 -0.76
C GLY A 11 22.81 0.63 0.37
N GLU A 12 22.74 1.93 0.20
CA GLU A 12 22.07 2.83 1.14
C GLU A 12 20.67 2.31 1.47
N GLN A 13 20.32 2.20 2.75
CA GLN A 13 19.06 1.64 3.22
C GLN A 13 17.89 2.40 2.61
N ILE A 14 16.90 1.67 2.03
CA ILE A 14 15.70 2.31 1.48
C ILE A 14 14.91 3.03 2.56
N SER A 15 14.45 4.25 2.22
CA SER A 15 13.62 5.09 3.08
C SER A 15 12.17 5.06 2.61
N VAL A 16 11.28 4.57 3.46
CA VAL A 16 9.84 4.47 3.17
C VAL A 16 9.06 5.37 4.12
N GLY A 17 8.19 6.21 3.54
CA GLY A 17 7.21 6.97 4.29
C GLY A 17 5.97 6.13 4.62
N VAL A 18 5.35 6.40 5.75
CA VAL A 18 3.99 5.92 6.05
C VAL A 18 3.14 7.12 6.40
N LEU A 19 2.05 7.35 5.66
CA LEU A 19 1.13 8.47 5.92
C LEU A 19 0.53 8.31 7.32
N ALA A 20 0.82 9.25 8.23
CA ALA A 20 0.53 9.16 9.65
C ALA A 20 -0.49 10.21 10.11
N LEU A 21 -1.53 10.43 9.30
CA LEU A 21 -2.65 11.33 9.63
C LEU A 21 -3.68 10.63 10.49
N GLN A 22 -3.89 9.31 10.25
CA GLN A 22 -4.89 8.49 10.92
C GLN A 22 -4.67 7.01 10.51
N GLY A 23 -5.17 6.04 11.31
CA GLY A 23 -5.17 4.62 10.98
C GLY A 23 -3.94 3.84 11.45
N ASP A 24 -3.69 2.68 10.83
CA ASP A 24 -2.73 1.68 11.31
C ASP A 24 -1.28 1.93 10.83
N PHE A 25 -0.87 3.21 10.71
CA PHE A 25 0.45 3.59 10.20
C PHE A 25 1.60 2.98 11.03
N GLU A 26 1.41 2.83 12.34
CA GLU A 26 2.44 2.28 13.22
C GLU A 26 2.67 0.78 12.94
N ALA A 27 1.61 0.00 12.71
CA ALA A 27 1.69 -1.41 12.35
C ALA A 27 2.44 -1.62 11.02
N HIS A 28 2.11 -0.85 9.98
CA HIS A 28 2.88 -0.84 8.73
C HIS A 28 4.35 -0.49 8.95
N GLY A 29 4.62 0.53 9.78
CA GLY A 29 5.98 0.93 10.11
C GLY A 29 6.77 -0.19 10.79
N GLN A 30 6.15 -0.98 11.65
CA GLN A 30 6.80 -2.13 12.30
C GLN A 30 7.15 -3.22 11.30
N VAL A 31 6.24 -3.57 10.38
CA VAL A 31 6.51 -4.56 9.32
C VAL A 31 7.67 -4.10 8.43
N LEU A 32 7.64 -2.86 7.95
CA LEU A 32 8.68 -2.31 7.08
C LEU A 32 10.06 -2.29 7.76
N ARG A 33 10.12 -1.96 9.07
CA ARG A 33 11.39 -2.00 9.83
C ARG A 33 11.90 -3.44 9.98
N ARG A 34 11.04 -4.43 10.23
CA ARG A 34 11.44 -5.84 10.25
C ARG A 34 12.05 -6.29 8.93
N LEU A 35 11.53 -5.78 7.82
CA LEU A 35 12.03 -6.04 6.46
C LEU A 35 13.27 -5.19 6.09
N GLY A 36 13.81 -4.40 7.02
CA GLY A 36 15.06 -3.67 6.88
C GLY A 36 14.94 -2.27 6.26
N ALA A 37 13.75 -1.73 6.08
CA ALA A 37 13.57 -0.35 5.62
C ALA A 37 13.76 0.67 6.75
N ARG A 38 14.25 1.86 6.40
CA ARG A 38 14.14 3.05 7.23
C ARG A 38 12.72 3.60 7.08
N VAL A 39 12.01 3.81 8.18
CA VAL A 39 10.62 4.27 8.15
C VAL A 39 10.51 5.68 8.74
N ARG A 40 9.80 6.54 8.02
CA ARG A 40 9.43 7.89 8.45
C ARG A 40 7.91 8.04 8.43
N GLU A 41 7.34 8.63 9.47
CA GLU A 41 5.95 9.08 9.45
C GLU A 41 5.83 10.33 8.58
N VAL A 42 4.83 10.35 7.70
CA VAL A 42 4.52 11.48 6.81
C VAL A 42 3.27 12.17 7.34
N ARG A 43 3.39 13.41 7.76
CA ARG A 43 2.30 14.24 8.28
C ARG A 43 2.16 15.55 7.51
N VAL A 44 3.26 16.04 6.94
CA VAL A 44 3.33 17.29 6.17
C VAL A 44 4.15 17.08 4.90
N PRO A 45 4.02 17.95 3.88
CA PRO A 45 4.73 17.80 2.61
C PRO A 45 6.25 17.61 2.74
N ALA A 46 6.90 18.30 3.68
CA ALA A 46 8.34 18.20 3.88
C ALA A 46 8.81 16.79 4.29
N ASP A 47 7.94 16.00 4.89
CA ASP A 47 8.27 14.61 5.29
C ASP A 47 8.45 13.68 4.09
N LEU A 48 7.98 14.05 2.88
CA LEU A 48 8.15 13.28 1.65
C LEU A 48 9.57 13.38 1.06
N GLU A 49 10.37 14.35 1.50
CA GLU A 49 11.72 14.54 0.97
C GLU A 49 12.63 13.35 1.28
N GLY A 50 13.37 12.88 0.25
CA GLY A 50 14.34 11.79 0.38
C GLY A 50 13.73 10.42 0.64
N LEU A 51 12.41 10.24 0.49
CA LEU A 51 11.77 8.93 0.51
C LEU A 51 11.92 8.22 -0.84
N ASP A 52 12.08 6.91 -0.79
CA ASP A 52 12.14 6.01 -1.96
C ASP A 52 10.77 5.39 -2.28
N GLY A 53 9.86 5.31 -1.31
CA GLY A 53 8.51 4.78 -1.44
C GLY A 53 7.57 5.28 -0.35
N LEU A 54 6.27 5.07 -0.51
CA LEU A 54 5.24 5.57 0.40
C LEU A 54 4.14 4.55 0.64
N VAL A 55 3.69 4.42 1.88
CA VAL A 55 2.51 3.64 2.27
C VAL A 55 1.38 4.57 2.72
N LEU A 56 0.18 4.38 2.15
CA LEU A 56 -1.07 4.95 2.65
C LEU A 56 -1.81 3.84 3.40
N PRO A 57 -1.91 3.93 4.74
CA PRO A 57 -2.45 2.85 5.56
C PRO A 57 -3.97 2.76 5.50
N GLY A 58 -4.51 1.68 6.07
CA GLY A 58 -5.92 1.55 6.40
C GLY A 58 -6.35 2.55 7.48
N GLY A 59 -7.67 2.70 7.64
CA GLY A 59 -8.25 3.58 8.63
C GLY A 59 -9.62 4.11 8.20
N GLU A 60 -10.00 5.31 8.65
CA GLU A 60 -11.26 5.96 8.27
C GLU A 60 -11.00 6.94 7.11
N SER A 61 -11.54 6.64 5.93
CA SER A 61 -11.23 7.36 4.69
C SER A 61 -11.65 8.83 4.72
N THR A 62 -12.77 9.18 5.34
CA THR A 62 -13.23 10.58 5.44
C THR A 62 -12.26 11.41 6.29
N THR A 63 -11.84 10.89 7.44
CA THR A 63 -10.84 11.54 8.29
C THR A 63 -9.50 11.69 7.57
N MET A 64 -9.12 10.70 6.78
CA MET A 64 -7.88 10.75 5.98
C MET A 64 -7.97 11.83 4.89
N THR A 65 -9.10 11.93 4.18
CA THR A 65 -9.35 13.00 3.20
C THR A 65 -9.21 14.38 3.84
N LEU A 66 -9.89 14.61 4.96
CA LEU A 66 -9.80 15.89 5.69
C LEU A 66 -8.37 16.20 6.16
N GLY A 67 -7.63 15.18 6.58
CA GLY A 67 -6.22 15.31 6.97
C GLY A 67 -5.34 15.69 5.79
N ILE A 68 -5.50 15.04 4.64
CA ILE A 68 -4.76 15.34 3.39
C ILE A 68 -5.03 16.78 2.95
N GLU A 69 -6.29 17.23 3.01
CA GLU A 69 -6.68 18.60 2.66
C GLU A 69 -6.07 19.62 3.64
N ARG A 70 -6.22 19.38 4.94
CA ARG A 70 -5.73 20.28 6.00
C ARG A 70 -4.23 20.49 5.94
N GLU A 71 -3.47 19.45 5.68
CA GLU A 71 -2.00 19.50 5.62
C GLU A 71 -1.49 19.79 4.20
N ALA A 72 -2.39 20.11 3.24
CA ALA A 72 -2.06 20.40 1.84
C ALA A 72 -1.21 19.30 1.17
N LEU A 73 -1.49 18.03 1.46
CA LEU A 73 -0.70 16.88 0.98
C LEU A 73 -1.12 16.38 -0.40
N ALA A 74 -2.27 16.77 -0.95
CA ALA A 74 -2.79 16.18 -2.19
C ALA A 74 -1.83 16.35 -3.38
N GLU A 75 -1.36 17.55 -3.67
CA GLU A 75 -0.40 17.80 -4.76
C GLU A 75 1.00 17.21 -4.49
N PRO A 76 1.56 17.31 -3.26
CA PRO A 76 2.79 16.61 -2.93
C PRO A 76 2.73 15.10 -3.14
N LEU A 77 1.61 14.44 -2.81
CA LEU A 77 1.42 13.00 -3.04
C LEU A 77 1.34 12.64 -4.53
N ARG A 78 0.63 13.47 -5.34
CA ARG A 78 0.62 13.30 -6.80
C ARG A 78 2.01 13.51 -7.41
N SER A 79 2.73 14.51 -6.96
CA SER A 79 4.11 14.80 -7.42
C SER A 79 5.06 13.67 -7.02
N PHE A 80 4.89 13.08 -5.84
CA PHE A 80 5.66 11.93 -5.40
C PHE A 80 5.45 10.73 -6.34
N HIS A 81 4.18 10.42 -6.69
CA HIS A 81 3.86 9.39 -7.67
C HIS A 81 4.44 9.72 -9.06
N ALA A 82 4.25 10.95 -9.55
CA ALA A 82 4.73 11.39 -10.86
C ALA A 82 6.26 11.33 -11.00
N SER A 83 7.01 11.33 -9.89
CA SER A 83 8.45 11.10 -9.87
C SER A 83 8.86 9.62 -10.04
N GLY A 84 7.89 8.72 -10.27
CA GLY A 84 8.12 7.28 -10.51
C GLY A 84 8.33 6.46 -9.23
N LYS A 85 8.15 7.06 -8.06
CA LYS A 85 8.35 6.38 -6.78
C LYS A 85 7.14 5.51 -6.43
N PRO A 86 7.35 4.27 -5.96
CA PRO A 86 6.28 3.36 -5.61
C PRO A 86 5.43 3.82 -4.44
N ILE A 87 4.13 3.54 -4.58
CA ILE A 87 3.13 3.78 -3.52
C ILE A 87 2.39 2.48 -3.23
N PHE A 88 2.09 2.25 -1.97
CA PHE A 88 1.29 1.13 -1.49
C PHE A 88 0.10 1.63 -0.69
N GLY A 89 -1.13 1.32 -1.15
CA GLY A 89 -2.38 1.68 -0.46
C GLY A 89 -3.10 0.46 0.10
N THR A 90 -3.46 0.50 1.39
CA THR A 90 -4.22 -0.59 2.05
C THR A 90 -5.57 -0.08 2.55
N CYS A 91 -6.65 -0.82 2.35
CA CYS A 91 -8.00 -0.50 2.82
C CYS A 91 -8.40 0.95 2.50
N ALA A 92 -8.41 1.88 3.46
CA ALA A 92 -8.68 3.30 3.21
C ALA A 92 -7.63 3.94 2.30
N GLY A 93 -6.37 3.49 2.35
CA GLY A 93 -5.32 3.95 1.45
C GLY A 93 -5.60 3.63 -0.02
N LEU A 94 -6.21 2.47 -0.32
CA LEU A 94 -6.70 2.15 -1.65
C LEU A 94 -7.75 3.17 -2.11
N ILE A 95 -8.70 3.53 -1.23
CA ILE A 95 -9.73 4.54 -1.52
C ILE A 95 -9.08 5.89 -1.81
N MET A 96 -8.10 6.31 -1.00
CA MET A 96 -7.43 7.61 -1.21
C MET A 96 -6.70 7.70 -2.56
N LEU A 97 -6.23 6.58 -3.10
CA LEU A 97 -5.49 6.55 -4.36
C LEU A 97 -6.38 6.53 -5.60
N ASP A 98 -7.68 6.25 -5.46
CA ASP A 98 -8.63 6.08 -6.57
C ASP A 98 -8.90 7.38 -7.37
N ARG A 99 -9.68 7.24 -8.46
CA ARG A 99 -10.05 8.35 -9.37
C ARG A 99 -10.77 9.50 -8.68
N GLU A 100 -11.56 9.20 -7.64
CA GLU A 100 -12.44 10.17 -6.98
C GLU A 100 -11.73 10.98 -5.91
N HIS A 101 -10.52 10.54 -5.48
CA HIS A 101 -9.73 11.20 -4.43
C HIS A 101 -8.43 11.78 -4.98
N LEU A 102 -7.31 11.06 -4.87
CA LEU A 102 -6.02 11.55 -5.39
C LEU A 102 -5.85 11.35 -6.90
N GLY A 103 -6.59 10.42 -7.51
CA GLY A 103 -6.50 10.12 -8.93
C GLY A 103 -5.12 9.56 -9.34
N ILE A 104 -4.51 8.79 -8.47
CA ILE A 104 -3.18 8.20 -8.68
C ILE A 104 -3.28 6.83 -9.37
N VAL A 105 -4.34 6.08 -9.08
CA VAL A 105 -4.65 4.79 -9.71
C VAL A 105 -5.98 4.88 -10.44
N ASP A 106 -6.03 4.31 -11.65
CA ASP A 106 -7.24 4.31 -12.49
C ASP A 106 -8.26 3.25 -12.06
N ILE A 107 -8.67 3.32 -10.80
CA ILE A 107 -9.71 2.48 -10.18
C ILE A 107 -10.83 3.34 -9.61
N ARG A 108 -12.00 2.73 -9.37
CA ARG A 108 -13.07 3.26 -8.54
C ARG A 108 -13.34 2.30 -7.38
N ALA A 109 -13.09 2.76 -6.18
CA ALA A 109 -13.32 1.99 -4.97
C ALA A 109 -14.78 2.10 -4.51
N GLU A 110 -15.38 0.99 -4.09
CA GLU A 110 -16.67 0.97 -3.40
C GLU A 110 -16.48 0.69 -1.92
N ARG A 111 -17.00 1.58 -1.07
CA ARG A 111 -16.82 1.53 0.38
C ARG A 111 -17.80 0.56 1.05
N ASN A 112 -17.37 -0.11 2.14
CA ASN A 112 -18.19 -1.04 2.92
C ASN A 112 -18.86 -2.11 2.05
N ALA A 113 -18.14 -2.61 1.08
CA ALA A 113 -18.67 -3.33 -0.06
C ALA A 113 -19.13 -4.76 0.27
N PHE A 114 -18.54 -5.42 1.28
CA PHE A 114 -18.90 -6.77 1.71
C PHE A 114 -20.15 -6.85 2.60
N GLY A 115 -20.99 -5.82 2.61
CA GLY A 115 -22.28 -5.78 3.29
C GLY A 115 -22.22 -5.35 4.75
N ARG A 116 -23.38 -4.88 5.27
CA ARG A 116 -23.50 -4.30 6.62
C ARG A 116 -23.32 -5.32 7.76
N GLN A 117 -23.47 -6.61 7.49
CA GLN A 117 -23.42 -7.67 8.52
C GLN A 117 -22.01 -8.25 8.70
N VAL A 118 -21.17 -8.24 7.65
CA VAL A 118 -19.80 -8.74 7.72
C VAL A 118 -18.86 -7.58 8.04
N ARG A 119 -18.48 -7.45 9.30
CA ARG A 119 -17.58 -6.36 9.74
C ARG A 119 -16.11 -6.71 9.55
N SER A 120 -15.76 -7.98 9.67
CA SER A 120 -14.39 -8.50 9.49
C SER A 120 -14.43 -9.99 9.14
N PHE A 121 -13.52 -10.41 8.28
CA PHE A 121 -13.28 -11.81 7.94
C PHE A 121 -11.85 -11.98 7.47
N GLU A 122 -11.37 -13.22 7.46
CA GLU A 122 -10.07 -13.60 6.95
C GLU A 122 -10.23 -14.71 5.93
N VAL A 123 -9.54 -14.58 4.80
CA VAL A 123 -9.50 -15.59 3.74
C VAL A 123 -8.10 -15.68 3.15
N PRO A 124 -7.67 -16.90 2.71
CA PRO A 124 -6.46 -17.02 1.92
C PRO A 124 -6.69 -16.46 0.52
N ILE A 125 -5.76 -15.66 0.02
CA ILE A 125 -5.78 -15.14 -1.35
C ILE A 125 -4.48 -15.44 -2.07
N GLU A 126 -4.59 -15.75 -3.38
CA GLU A 126 -3.46 -15.97 -4.25
C GLU A 126 -3.00 -14.66 -4.87
N LEU A 127 -1.76 -14.27 -4.58
CA LEU A 127 -1.10 -13.09 -5.17
C LEU A 127 0.09 -13.49 -6.05
N GLY A 128 0.24 -14.77 -6.38
CA GLY A 128 1.38 -15.28 -7.13
C GLY A 128 2.71 -15.20 -6.37
N LEU A 129 2.67 -15.06 -5.04
CA LEU A 129 3.87 -14.97 -4.21
C LEU A 129 4.41 -16.34 -3.86
N GLU A 130 5.72 -16.45 -3.74
CA GLU A 130 6.37 -17.67 -3.27
C GLU A 130 5.87 -18.01 -1.85
N GLY A 131 5.60 -19.30 -1.61
CA GLY A 131 5.04 -19.78 -0.35
C GLY A 131 3.51 -19.89 -0.32
N GLY A 132 2.83 -19.69 -1.46
CA GLY A 132 1.38 -19.90 -1.61
C GLY A 132 0.52 -18.72 -1.10
N PRO A 133 -0.77 -18.99 -0.80
CA PRO A 133 -1.72 -17.94 -0.42
C PRO A 133 -1.26 -17.12 0.77
N VAL A 134 -1.68 -15.86 0.82
CA VAL A 134 -1.52 -14.98 1.99
C VAL A 134 -2.83 -14.88 2.74
N GLY A 135 -2.80 -14.85 4.07
CA GLY A 135 -3.97 -14.57 4.90
C GLY A 135 -4.39 -13.12 4.78
N ALA A 136 -5.52 -12.86 4.16
CA ALA A 136 -6.03 -11.51 3.96
C ALA A 136 -7.12 -11.18 4.99
N ILE A 137 -6.85 -10.19 5.86
CA ILE A 137 -7.77 -9.71 6.89
C ILE A 137 -8.54 -8.50 6.36
N PHE A 138 -9.84 -8.65 6.22
CA PHE A 138 -10.77 -7.62 5.76
C PHE A 138 -11.53 -7.03 6.95
N ILE A 139 -11.51 -5.70 7.11
CA ILE A 139 -12.23 -4.98 8.16
C ILE A 139 -12.99 -3.83 7.51
N ARG A 140 -14.32 -3.95 7.38
CA ARG A 140 -15.17 -2.97 6.68
C ARG A 140 -14.58 -2.56 5.33
N ALA A 141 -14.02 -3.54 4.63
CA ALA A 141 -13.15 -3.32 3.49
C ALA A 141 -13.90 -2.76 2.28
N PRO A 142 -13.24 -1.96 1.43
CA PRO A 142 -13.70 -1.65 0.09
C PRO A 142 -13.49 -2.84 -0.85
N TRP A 143 -14.01 -2.73 -2.06
CA TRP A 143 -13.51 -3.46 -3.22
C TRP A 143 -13.25 -2.51 -4.39
N ILE A 144 -12.61 -2.98 -5.45
CA ILE A 144 -12.45 -2.25 -6.70
C ILE A 144 -13.67 -2.57 -7.57
N ALA A 145 -14.56 -1.59 -7.73
CA ALA A 145 -15.81 -1.75 -8.46
C ALA A 145 -15.65 -1.53 -9.97
N ASP A 146 -14.63 -0.77 -10.37
CA ASP A 146 -14.29 -0.50 -11.77
C ASP A 146 -12.81 -0.12 -11.89
N HIS A 147 -12.20 -0.41 -13.05
CA HIS A 147 -10.80 -0.10 -13.30
C HIS A 147 -10.52 0.16 -14.78
N GLY A 148 -9.48 0.94 -15.05
CA GLY A 148 -8.99 1.22 -16.39
C GLY A 148 -8.11 0.09 -16.97
N PRO A 149 -7.80 0.18 -18.28
CA PRO A 149 -7.06 -0.87 -18.98
C PRO A 149 -5.59 -1.01 -18.54
N GLY A 150 -5.03 0.00 -17.86
CA GLY A 150 -3.66 -0.04 -17.33
C GLY A 150 -3.54 -0.74 -15.98
N VAL A 151 -4.66 -1.09 -15.35
CA VAL A 151 -4.70 -1.71 -14.03
C VAL A 151 -4.73 -3.23 -14.16
N GLU A 152 -3.78 -3.89 -13.53
CA GLU A 152 -3.71 -5.34 -13.38
C GLU A 152 -4.42 -5.76 -12.09
N ILE A 153 -5.46 -6.59 -12.17
CA ILE A 153 -6.10 -7.20 -11.00
C ILE A 153 -5.23 -8.38 -10.55
N LEU A 154 -4.79 -8.35 -9.30
CA LEU A 154 -3.93 -9.36 -8.71
C LEU A 154 -4.70 -10.43 -7.94
N ALA A 155 -5.85 -10.07 -7.36
CA ALA A 155 -6.69 -11.02 -6.62
C ALA A 155 -8.15 -10.58 -6.57
N GLU A 156 -9.04 -11.57 -6.47
CA GLU A 156 -10.47 -11.39 -6.28
C GLU A 156 -10.98 -12.26 -5.11
N VAL A 157 -12.02 -11.78 -4.44
CA VAL A 157 -12.78 -12.51 -3.42
C VAL A 157 -14.26 -12.37 -3.75
N ASP A 158 -14.95 -13.51 -3.86
CA ASP A 158 -16.38 -13.57 -4.24
C ASP A 158 -16.72 -12.79 -5.52
N GLY A 159 -15.80 -12.80 -6.50
CA GLY A 159 -15.96 -12.11 -7.79
C GLY A 159 -15.72 -10.60 -7.73
N HIS A 160 -15.16 -10.10 -6.64
CA HIS A 160 -14.81 -8.68 -6.46
C HIS A 160 -13.29 -8.51 -6.38
N ALA A 161 -12.75 -7.58 -7.16
CA ALA A 161 -11.33 -7.28 -7.15
C ALA A 161 -10.93 -6.63 -5.81
N VAL A 162 -9.92 -7.22 -5.15
CA VAL A 162 -9.45 -6.82 -3.80
C VAL A 162 -7.97 -6.50 -3.76
N ALA A 163 -7.24 -6.75 -4.83
CA ALA A 163 -5.84 -6.34 -4.99
C ALA A 163 -5.58 -6.00 -6.45
N ALA A 164 -4.84 -4.93 -6.69
CA ALA A 164 -4.49 -4.47 -8.03
C ALA A 164 -3.15 -3.73 -8.04
N ARG A 165 -2.58 -3.62 -9.24
CA ARG A 165 -1.38 -2.86 -9.52
C ARG A 165 -1.55 -2.01 -10.78
N GLU A 166 -1.07 -0.78 -10.73
CA GLU A 166 -0.89 0.07 -11.90
C GLU A 166 0.51 0.69 -11.86
N GLY A 167 1.37 0.32 -12.80
CA GLY A 167 2.76 0.75 -12.79
C GLY A 167 3.48 0.39 -11.47
N SER A 168 3.94 1.41 -10.76
CA SER A 168 4.63 1.26 -9.47
C SER A 168 3.68 1.34 -8.25
N VAL A 169 2.37 1.43 -8.47
CA VAL A 169 1.39 1.54 -7.38
C VAL A 169 0.73 0.20 -7.12
N LEU A 170 0.80 -0.27 -5.87
CA LEU A 170 0.13 -1.47 -5.37
C LEU A 170 -1.02 -1.05 -4.46
N VAL A 171 -2.20 -1.62 -4.65
CA VAL A 171 -3.35 -1.39 -3.77
C VAL A 171 -3.97 -2.71 -3.34
N VAL A 172 -4.35 -2.81 -2.06
CA VAL A 172 -5.07 -3.96 -1.51
C VAL A 172 -6.22 -3.49 -0.62
N ALA A 173 -7.33 -4.22 -0.65
CA ALA A 173 -8.52 -3.89 0.14
C ALA A 173 -8.45 -4.36 1.61
N PHE A 174 -7.52 -5.24 1.92
CA PHE A 174 -7.31 -5.89 3.22
C PHE A 174 -6.16 -5.24 4.01
N HIS A 175 -5.92 -5.76 5.22
CA HIS A 175 -4.92 -5.30 6.18
C HIS A 175 -3.75 -6.29 6.28
N PRO A 176 -2.72 -6.20 5.41
CA PRO A 176 -1.57 -7.11 5.44
C PRO A 176 -0.68 -6.92 6.68
N GLU A 177 -0.79 -5.77 7.35
CA GLU A 177 -0.04 -5.43 8.55
C GLU A 177 -0.52 -6.20 9.79
N LEU A 178 -1.74 -6.79 9.75
CA LEU A 178 -2.35 -7.49 10.88
C LEU A 178 -2.16 -9.01 10.82
N GLY A 179 -1.94 -9.58 9.63
CA GLY A 179 -1.92 -11.03 9.41
C GLY A 179 -0.63 -11.75 9.84
N GLY A 180 0.41 -11.04 10.23
CA GLY A 180 1.71 -11.63 10.55
C GLY A 180 2.47 -12.19 9.33
N ASP A 181 1.97 -11.96 8.13
CA ASP A 181 2.58 -12.34 6.86
C ASP A 181 3.17 -11.10 6.17
N ASP A 182 4.49 -10.97 6.21
CA ASP A 182 5.17 -9.79 5.70
C ASP A 182 5.36 -9.79 4.17
N ARG A 183 4.91 -10.83 3.43
CA ARG A 183 5.19 -11.00 1.99
C ARG A 183 4.60 -9.91 1.12
N VAL A 184 3.43 -9.36 1.46
CA VAL A 184 2.82 -8.24 0.69
C VAL A 184 3.67 -6.97 0.83
N HIS A 185 4.17 -6.69 2.04
CA HIS A 185 5.11 -5.58 2.25
C HIS A 185 6.46 -5.82 1.57
N ALA A 186 6.92 -7.08 1.56
CA ALA A 186 8.15 -7.44 0.84
C ALA A 186 8.01 -7.24 -0.67
N LEU A 187 6.84 -7.55 -1.26
CA LEU A 187 6.52 -7.25 -2.65
C LEU A 187 6.61 -5.75 -2.94
N PHE A 188 6.00 -4.92 -2.08
CA PHE A 188 6.12 -3.47 -2.21
C PHE A 188 7.56 -2.99 -2.08
N LEU A 189 8.32 -3.47 -1.10
CA LEU A 189 9.74 -3.10 -0.94
C LEU A 189 10.61 -3.53 -2.13
N GLN A 190 10.25 -4.63 -2.80
CA GLN A 190 10.94 -5.03 -4.03
C GLN A 190 10.70 -3.98 -5.13
N SER A 191 9.47 -3.51 -5.32
CA SER A 191 9.18 -2.42 -6.27
C SER A 191 9.96 -1.14 -5.95
N VAL A 192 10.15 -0.81 -4.66
CA VAL A 192 10.96 0.33 -4.23
C VAL A 192 12.44 0.15 -4.62
N ARG A 193 12.99 -1.05 -4.42
CA ARG A 193 14.38 -1.37 -4.83
C ARG A 193 14.56 -1.24 -6.34
N ASP A 194 13.60 -1.80 -7.10
CA ASP A 194 13.65 -1.80 -8.56
C ASP A 194 13.57 -0.37 -9.12
N ALA A 195 12.67 0.46 -8.60
CA ALA A 195 12.55 1.86 -8.99
C ALA A 195 13.82 2.66 -8.69
N ARG A 196 14.46 2.42 -7.55
CA ARG A 196 15.71 3.07 -7.17
C ARG A 196 16.86 2.66 -8.08
N LEU A 197 16.95 1.39 -8.46
CA LEU A 197 17.96 0.89 -9.41
C LEU A 197 17.75 1.48 -10.80
N ALA A 198 16.51 1.70 -11.23
CA ALA A 198 16.20 2.29 -12.52
C ALA A 198 16.49 3.80 -12.57
N ALA A 199 16.59 4.47 -11.43
CA ALA A 199 16.87 5.91 -11.31
C ALA A 199 18.36 6.23 -11.11
N ALA A 200 19.21 5.22 -10.87
CA ALA A 200 20.64 5.35 -10.63
C ALA A 200 21.47 5.28 -11.91
#